data_b60c0aac952a07346b61d172782a8fbb
#
_entry.id   b60c0aac952a07346b61d172782a8fbb
#
_cell.length_a   1.000
_cell.length_b   1.000
_cell.length_c   1.000
_cell.angle_alpha   90.00
_cell.angle_beta   90.00
_cell.angle_gamma   90.00
#
_symmetry.space_group_name_H-M   'P 1'
#
loop_
_entity.id
_entity.type
_entity.pdbx_description
1 polymer ?
#
loop_
_entity_poly.entity_id
_entity_poly.type
_entity_poly.pdbx_seq_one_letter_code
_entity_poly.pdbx_strand_id
1 'polypeptide(L)'
;ARIEITNHGPYRVRGDVAIFDAGGNLLRQGGTWCLCRCGGSRNKPFCDITHGLKGFDGSESADHGAIADRRDSYRADGVTVYDDRTVCAHFGQCTARLPAVFRADAEPFVDPHEAPTSTITEVVTGCPSGALAYAAVGEDPHPVEPSEPPSITPIVDGPYRVRGAIEVVGADGRAYERRARQTLCRCGQSGNKPFCDGSHWYA
;
A
#
# COMPACT_ATOMS: atom_id res chain seq x y z
N ALA A 1 6.48 15.44 2.73
CA ALA A 1 6.76 14.08 3.17
C ALA A 1 7.18 13.24 1.96
N ARG A 2 8.26 12.48 2.08
CA ARG A 2 8.82 11.67 0.99
C ARG A 2 9.47 10.41 1.53
N ILE A 3 9.34 9.31 0.77
CA ILE A 3 10.06 8.06 0.95
C ILE A 3 10.97 7.86 -0.26
N GLU A 4 12.27 7.85 -0.06
CA GLU A 4 13.27 7.57 -1.10
C GLU A 4 13.75 6.13 -0.96
N ILE A 5 13.71 5.38 -2.05
CA ILE A 5 14.25 4.02 -2.09
C ILE A 5 15.75 4.12 -2.34
N THR A 6 16.55 3.49 -1.48
CA THR A 6 18.00 3.44 -1.71
C THR A 6 18.37 2.16 -2.45
N ASN A 7 19.38 2.23 -3.31
CA ASN A 7 19.82 1.10 -4.10
C ASN A 7 20.20 -0.08 -3.20
N HIS A 8 19.54 -1.23 -3.35
CA HIS A 8 19.68 -2.44 -2.51
C HIS A 8 19.70 -2.17 -0.99
N GLY A 9 19.03 -1.09 -0.55
CA GLY A 9 19.09 -0.59 0.83
C GLY A 9 17.71 -0.28 1.41
N PRO A 10 17.68 0.51 2.50
CA PRO A 10 16.46 0.85 3.22
C PRO A 10 15.57 1.84 2.46
N TYR A 11 14.36 2.07 3.01
CA TYR A 11 13.58 3.26 2.72
C TYR A 11 14.11 4.44 3.52
N ARG A 12 14.44 5.55 2.85
CA ARG A 12 14.78 6.81 3.51
C ARG A 12 13.56 7.70 3.58
N VAL A 13 13.00 7.86 4.77
CA VAL A 13 11.83 8.72 5.03
C VAL A 13 12.31 10.11 5.39
N ARG A 14 11.71 11.15 4.78
CA ARG A 14 12.04 12.56 5.03
C ARG A 14 10.78 13.41 5.16
N GLY A 15 10.88 14.43 6.00
CA GLY A 15 9.84 15.43 6.23
C GLY A 15 9.02 15.11 7.47
N ASP A 16 7.88 15.76 7.60
CA ASP A 16 6.97 15.57 8.74
C ASP A 16 6.12 14.32 8.52
N VAL A 17 6.63 13.19 9.01
CA VAL A 17 6.00 11.86 8.94
C VAL A 17 6.03 11.25 10.32
N ALA A 18 4.87 10.81 10.80
CA ALA A 18 4.77 10.03 12.04
C ALA A 18 5.13 8.57 11.76
N ILE A 19 6.07 8.01 12.51
CA ILE A 19 6.46 6.60 12.44
C ILE A 19 6.00 5.92 13.72
N PHE A 20 5.16 4.90 13.57
CA PHE A 20 4.60 4.12 14.67
C PHE A 20 5.21 2.72 14.74
N ASP A 21 5.06 2.06 15.89
CA ASP A 21 5.22 0.61 16.00
C ASP A 21 3.93 -0.12 15.55
N ALA A 22 3.95 -1.45 15.54
CA ALA A 22 2.80 -2.26 15.17
C ALA A 22 1.64 -2.18 16.19
N GLY A 23 1.90 -1.73 17.40
CA GLY A 23 0.90 -1.48 18.44
C GLY A 23 0.27 -0.09 18.34
N GLY A 24 0.72 0.76 17.40
CA GLY A 24 0.23 2.12 17.24
C GLY A 24 0.89 3.16 18.14
N ASN A 25 1.98 2.82 18.84
CA ASN A 25 2.71 3.79 19.64
C ASN A 25 3.64 4.61 18.74
N LEU A 26 3.67 5.93 18.96
CA LEU A 26 4.52 6.84 18.21
C LEU A 26 6.00 6.60 18.57
N LEU A 27 6.80 6.25 17.57
CA LEU A 27 8.25 6.08 17.72
C LEU A 27 9.02 7.33 17.34
N ARG A 28 8.63 8.00 16.26
CA ARG A 28 9.30 9.19 15.73
C ARG A 28 8.29 10.12 15.06
N GLN A 29 8.57 11.42 15.11
CA GLN A 29 7.84 12.47 14.38
C GLN A 29 8.83 13.32 13.62
N GLY A 30 8.62 13.44 12.29
CA GLY A 30 9.45 14.26 11.42
C GLY A 30 10.91 13.82 11.31
N GLY A 31 11.71 14.59 10.58
CA GLY A 31 13.14 14.34 10.39
C GLY A 31 13.49 13.40 9.25
N THR A 32 14.64 12.73 9.37
CA THR A 32 15.12 11.75 8.39
C THR A 32 15.40 10.41 9.07
N TRP A 33 14.75 9.36 8.60
CA TRP A 33 14.83 8.03 9.18
C TRP A 33 15.00 6.97 8.09
N CYS A 34 15.73 5.90 8.40
CA CYS A 34 15.87 4.75 7.51
C CYS A 34 15.07 3.56 8.05
N LEU A 35 14.09 3.07 7.28
CA LEU A 35 13.27 1.91 7.63
C LEU A 35 13.78 0.65 6.93
N CYS A 36 13.71 -0.47 7.63
CA CYS A 36 14.13 -1.77 7.13
C CYS A 36 13.29 -2.19 5.92
N ARG A 37 13.96 -2.56 4.81
CA ARG A 37 13.34 -3.04 3.59
C ARG A 37 13.66 -4.52 3.31
N CYS A 38 14.75 -5.04 3.90
CA CYS A 38 15.25 -6.39 3.65
C CYS A 38 14.68 -7.47 4.60
N GLY A 39 13.88 -7.10 5.58
CA GLY A 39 13.32 -8.00 6.59
C GLY A 39 14.32 -8.47 7.67
N GLY A 40 15.63 -8.19 7.52
CA GLY A 40 16.68 -8.74 8.38
C GLY A 40 17.05 -7.90 9.59
N SER A 41 16.61 -6.64 9.69
CA SER A 41 16.98 -5.76 10.80
C SER A 41 16.55 -6.33 12.17
N ARG A 42 17.43 -6.21 13.16
CA ARG A 42 17.15 -6.50 14.57
C ARG A 42 16.61 -5.29 15.32
N ASN A 43 16.62 -4.11 14.69
CA ASN A 43 16.10 -2.84 15.24
C ASN A 43 14.84 -2.36 14.53
N LYS A 44 13.94 -3.28 14.15
CA LYS A 44 12.71 -2.95 13.41
C LYS A 44 11.85 -1.92 14.16
N PRO A 45 11.22 -0.95 13.46
CA PRO A 45 11.13 -0.82 12.01
C PRO A 45 12.38 -0.18 11.36
N PHE A 46 13.37 0.26 12.13
CA PHE A 46 14.52 0.97 11.60
C PHE A 46 15.56 0.04 10.96
N CYS A 47 16.32 0.58 10.01
CA CYS A 47 17.42 -0.12 9.38
C CYS A 47 18.63 -0.16 10.33
N ASP A 48 19.32 -1.31 10.36
CA ASP A 48 20.56 -1.54 11.11
C ASP A 48 21.69 -2.02 10.20
N ILE A 49 21.60 -1.74 8.88
CA ILE A 49 22.56 -2.13 7.85
C ILE A 49 22.65 -3.64 7.53
N THR A 50 21.85 -4.49 8.16
CA THR A 50 21.81 -5.94 7.87
C THR A 50 21.59 -6.27 6.40
N HIS A 51 20.94 -5.39 5.62
CA HIS A 51 20.72 -5.57 4.18
C HIS A 51 22.03 -5.81 3.40
N GLY A 52 23.12 -5.12 3.76
CA GLY A 52 24.43 -5.33 3.15
C GLY A 52 25.03 -6.70 3.47
N LEU A 53 24.84 -7.19 4.70
CA LEU A 53 25.34 -8.51 5.14
C LEU A 53 24.56 -9.67 4.52
N LYS A 54 23.26 -9.46 4.24
CA LYS A 54 22.39 -10.49 3.63
C LYS A 54 22.50 -10.55 2.10
N GLY A 55 23.21 -9.62 1.45
CA GLY A 55 23.15 -9.51 0.00
C GLY A 55 21.73 -9.22 -0.51
N PHE A 56 21.02 -8.31 0.16
CA PHE A 56 19.63 -8.00 -0.17
C PHE A 56 19.51 -7.45 -1.59
N ASP A 57 18.75 -8.16 -2.44
CA ASP A 57 18.33 -7.64 -3.73
C ASP A 57 17.09 -6.75 -3.55
N GLY A 58 17.34 -5.45 -3.59
CA GLY A 58 16.32 -4.42 -3.51
C GLY A 58 15.90 -3.86 -4.86
N SER A 59 16.15 -4.55 -5.97
CA SER A 59 15.72 -4.12 -7.30
C SER A 59 14.21 -3.85 -7.31
N GLU A 60 13.83 -2.76 -7.96
CA GLU A 60 12.44 -2.37 -8.11
C GLU A 60 11.87 -2.97 -9.38
N SER A 61 10.64 -3.46 -9.30
CA SER A 61 9.93 -4.12 -10.41
C SER A 61 8.53 -3.58 -10.63
N ALA A 62 8.05 -2.72 -9.71
CA ALA A 62 6.73 -2.12 -9.83
C ALA A 62 6.66 -1.13 -11.01
N ASP A 63 5.51 -1.14 -11.67
CA ASP A 63 5.23 -0.22 -12.78
C ASP A 63 5.08 1.24 -12.28
N HIS A 64 5.65 2.18 -13.03
CA HIS A 64 5.52 3.63 -12.84
C HIS A 64 4.37 4.26 -13.65
N GLY A 65 3.62 3.47 -14.42
CA GLY A 65 2.47 3.92 -15.20
C GLY A 65 1.34 4.50 -14.34
N ALA A 66 0.44 5.23 -14.99
CA ALA A 66 -0.69 5.84 -14.31
C ALA A 66 -1.65 4.76 -13.76
N ILE A 67 -2.15 4.98 -12.55
CA ILE A 67 -3.12 4.08 -11.89
C ILE A 67 -4.37 3.93 -12.77
N ALA A 68 -4.82 5.02 -13.37
CA ALA A 68 -6.02 5.04 -14.21
C ALA A 68 -5.93 4.09 -15.41
N ASP A 69 -4.73 3.82 -15.92
CA ASP A 69 -4.52 3.00 -17.12
C ASP A 69 -4.52 1.49 -16.84
N ARG A 70 -4.40 1.08 -15.57
CA ARG A 70 -4.26 -0.34 -15.20
C ARG A 70 -5.30 -0.84 -14.21
N ARG A 71 -6.16 0.06 -13.69
CA ARG A 71 -7.23 -0.33 -12.77
C ARG A 71 -8.48 -0.75 -13.53
N ASP A 72 -9.13 -1.80 -13.07
CA ASP A 72 -10.48 -2.16 -13.50
C ASP A 72 -11.53 -1.29 -12.82
N SER A 73 -12.72 -1.17 -13.45
CA SER A 73 -13.83 -0.42 -12.91
C SER A 73 -15.13 -1.23 -12.96
N TYR A 74 -15.84 -1.26 -11.84
CA TYR A 74 -17.09 -2.01 -11.65
C TYR A 74 -18.16 -1.04 -11.18
N ARG A 75 -19.26 -0.92 -11.95
CA ARG A 75 -20.31 0.07 -11.72
C ARG A 75 -21.60 -0.57 -11.22
N ALA A 76 -22.21 0.09 -10.22
CA ALA A 76 -23.59 -0.14 -9.81
C ALA A 76 -24.27 1.19 -9.52
N ASP A 77 -25.55 1.15 -9.14
CA ASP A 77 -26.30 2.34 -8.78
C ASP A 77 -25.64 3.04 -7.58
N GLY A 78 -25.18 4.28 -7.79
CA GLY A 78 -24.59 5.13 -6.75
C GLY A 78 -23.08 4.95 -6.52
N VAL A 79 -22.40 3.92 -7.09
CA VAL A 79 -20.98 3.71 -6.86
C VAL A 79 -20.27 3.12 -8.08
N THR A 80 -19.04 3.59 -8.31
CA THR A 80 -18.04 2.89 -9.13
C THR A 80 -16.92 2.42 -8.22
N VAL A 81 -16.65 1.11 -8.18
CA VAL A 81 -15.51 0.53 -7.48
C VAL A 81 -14.36 0.35 -8.48
N TYR A 82 -13.18 0.75 -8.08
CA TYR A 82 -11.95 0.56 -8.84
C TYR A 82 -11.07 -0.48 -8.16
N ASP A 83 -10.39 -1.32 -8.94
CA ASP A 83 -9.43 -2.31 -8.46
C ASP A 83 -8.11 -2.20 -9.24
N ASP A 84 -7.06 -1.72 -8.60
CA ASP A 84 -5.69 -1.79 -9.09
C ASP A 84 -5.00 -3.01 -8.49
N ARG A 85 -5.22 -4.16 -9.11
CA ARG A 85 -4.71 -5.44 -8.62
C ARG A 85 -3.17 -5.47 -8.51
N THR A 86 -2.47 -4.63 -9.27
CA THR A 86 -1.00 -4.59 -9.27
C THR A 86 -0.38 -4.16 -7.94
N VAL A 87 -1.14 -3.49 -7.08
CA VAL A 87 -0.67 -3.07 -5.74
C VAL A 87 -1.46 -3.72 -4.60
N CYS A 88 -2.24 -4.76 -4.91
CA CYS A 88 -2.94 -5.52 -3.88
C CYS A 88 -1.93 -6.27 -3.00
N ALA A 89 -1.98 -6.01 -1.70
CA ALA A 89 -1.13 -6.70 -0.71
C ALA A 89 -1.76 -7.99 -0.16
N HIS A 90 -2.87 -8.44 -0.75
CA HIS A 90 -3.58 -9.68 -0.44
C HIS A 90 -3.94 -9.88 1.03
N PHE A 91 -4.35 -8.79 1.72
CA PHE A 91 -4.81 -8.87 3.12
C PHE A 91 -6.10 -9.67 3.32
N GLY A 92 -6.86 -9.91 2.26
CA GLY A 92 -8.11 -10.66 2.30
C GLY A 92 -9.27 -9.98 3.04
N GLN A 93 -9.13 -8.76 3.52
CA GLN A 93 -10.18 -8.06 4.27
C GLN A 93 -11.45 -7.82 3.44
N CYS A 94 -11.31 -7.50 2.15
CA CYS A 94 -12.45 -7.28 1.26
C CYS A 94 -13.28 -8.57 1.09
N THR A 95 -12.63 -9.67 0.77
CA THR A 95 -13.27 -10.97 0.57
C THR A 95 -13.83 -11.55 1.87
N ALA A 96 -13.16 -11.33 3.02
CA ALA A 96 -13.64 -11.79 4.33
C ALA A 96 -14.83 -10.97 4.85
N ARG A 97 -14.85 -9.64 4.64
CA ARG A 97 -15.89 -8.75 5.16
C ARG A 97 -17.13 -8.69 4.25
N LEU A 98 -16.95 -8.81 2.94
CA LEU A 98 -18.03 -8.67 1.96
C LEU A 98 -17.84 -9.64 0.78
N PRO A 99 -17.93 -10.99 1.02
CA PRO A 99 -17.64 -12.01 0.01
C PRO A 99 -18.63 -12.00 -1.15
N ALA A 100 -19.85 -11.50 -0.97
CA ALA A 100 -20.82 -11.38 -2.07
C ALA A 100 -20.35 -10.37 -3.12
N VAL A 101 -19.73 -9.27 -2.68
CA VAL A 101 -19.21 -8.21 -3.57
C VAL A 101 -17.80 -8.53 -4.06
N PHE A 102 -16.89 -8.97 -3.15
CA PHE A 102 -15.48 -9.25 -3.48
C PHE A 102 -15.25 -10.76 -3.54
N ARG A 103 -15.30 -11.31 -4.73
CA ARG A 103 -15.36 -12.76 -4.98
C ARG A 103 -13.98 -13.31 -5.33
N ALA A 104 -13.33 -14.00 -4.38
CA ALA A 104 -11.96 -14.49 -4.54
C ALA A 104 -11.79 -15.46 -5.71
N ASP A 105 -12.80 -16.29 -5.97
CA ASP A 105 -12.76 -17.41 -6.92
C ASP A 105 -13.72 -17.22 -8.11
N ALA A 106 -14.13 -15.96 -8.41
CA ALA A 106 -15.07 -15.68 -9.50
C ALA A 106 -14.65 -14.42 -10.29
N GLU A 107 -15.05 -14.39 -11.55
CA GLU A 107 -14.95 -13.23 -12.41
C GLU A 107 -16.36 -12.71 -12.79
N PRO A 108 -16.56 -11.40 -12.77
CA PRO A 108 -15.63 -10.38 -12.32
C PRO A 108 -15.34 -10.48 -10.81
N PHE A 109 -14.16 -10.07 -10.37
CA PHE A 109 -13.79 -10.10 -8.95
C PHE A 109 -14.71 -9.24 -8.08
N VAL A 110 -15.17 -8.10 -8.60
CA VAL A 110 -16.07 -7.19 -7.88
C VAL A 110 -17.45 -7.20 -8.52
N ASP A 111 -18.48 -7.47 -7.72
CA ASP A 111 -19.87 -7.30 -8.09
C ASP A 111 -20.55 -6.30 -7.15
N PRO A 112 -20.58 -5.00 -7.51
CA PRO A 112 -21.08 -3.98 -6.60
C PRO A 112 -22.61 -3.96 -6.47
N HIS A 113 -23.36 -4.82 -7.18
CA HIS A 113 -24.80 -4.96 -7.05
C HIS A 113 -25.24 -5.75 -5.82
N GLU A 114 -24.31 -6.49 -5.19
CA GLU A 114 -24.58 -7.45 -4.12
C GLU A 114 -24.63 -6.84 -2.71
N ALA A 115 -24.45 -5.52 -2.57
CA ALA A 115 -24.55 -4.85 -1.28
C ALA A 115 -24.88 -3.35 -1.40
N PRO A 116 -25.38 -2.72 -0.32
CA PRO A 116 -25.57 -1.27 -0.28
C PRO A 116 -24.26 -0.51 -0.47
N THR A 117 -24.33 0.61 -1.21
CA THR A 117 -23.18 1.50 -1.46
C THR A 117 -22.39 1.85 -0.19
N SER A 118 -23.07 2.16 0.92
CA SER A 118 -22.42 2.50 2.18
C SER A 118 -21.53 1.37 2.73
N THR A 119 -21.98 0.13 2.61
CA THR A 119 -21.22 -1.05 3.05
C THR A 119 -20.00 -1.28 2.14
N ILE A 120 -20.19 -1.12 0.82
CA ILE A 120 -19.11 -1.25 -0.16
C ILE A 120 -18.02 -0.21 0.11
N THR A 121 -18.41 1.06 0.25
CA THR A 121 -17.47 2.17 0.47
C THR A 121 -16.70 2.05 1.78
N GLU A 122 -17.33 1.52 2.84
CA GLU A 122 -16.65 1.23 4.10
C GLU A 122 -15.54 0.17 3.92
N VAL A 123 -15.85 -0.94 3.23
CA VAL A 123 -14.88 -2.00 2.97
C VAL A 123 -13.75 -1.50 2.07
N VAL A 124 -14.07 -0.77 1.00
CA VAL A 124 -13.09 -0.20 0.07
C VAL A 124 -12.15 0.79 0.77
N THR A 125 -12.70 1.68 1.60
CA THR A 125 -11.91 2.65 2.39
C THR A 125 -10.96 1.95 3.35
N GLY A 126 -11.35 0.77 3.86
CA GLY A 126 -10.52 -0.08 4.71
C GLY A 126 -9.33 -0.75 4.00
N CYS A 127 -9.26 -0.73 2.67
CA CYS A 127 -8.17 -1.36 1.92
C CYS A 127 -6.82 -0.71 2.27
N PRO A 128 -5.86 -1.45 2.87
CA PRO A 128 -4.62 -0.84 3.38
C PRO A 128 -3.68 -0.40 2.27
N SER A 129 -3.70 -1.05 1.12
CA SER A 129 -2.82 -0.74 -0.02
C SER A 129 -3.39 0.32 -0.97
N GLY A 130 -4.70 0.67 -0.84
CA GLY A 130 -5.37 1.52 -1.82
C GLY A 130 -5.59 0.83 -3.18
N ALA A 131 -5.43 -0.50 -3.27
CA ALA A 131 -5.78 -1.26 -4.46
C ALA A 131 -7.26 -1.09 -4.81
N LEU A 132 -8.13 -1.13 -3.78
CA LEU A 132 -9.54 -0.79 -3.94
C LEU A 132 -9.76 0.70 -3.66
N ALA A 133 -10.50 1.34 -4.56
CA ALA A 133 -10.94 2.72 -4.44
C ALA A 133 -12.38 2.84 -4.96
N TYR A 134 -13.06 3.97 -4.71
CA TYR A 134 -14.41 4.19 -5.21
C TYR A 134 -14.65 5.64 -5.61
N ALA A 135 -15.62 5.87 -6.48
CA ALA A 135 -16.22 7.18 -6.76
C ALA A 135 -17.74 7.08 -6.72
N ALA A 136 -18.40 8.17 -6.37
CA ALA A 136 -19.86 8.27 -6.54
C ALA A 136 -20.21 8.35 -8.04
N VAL A 137 -21.31 7.73 -8.44
CA VAL A 137 -21.78 7.81 -9.82
C VAL A 137 -22.18 9.25 -10.16
N GLY A 138 -21.66 9.77 -11.27
CA GLY A 138 -21.89 11.15 -11.72
C GLY A 138 -20.89 12.17 -11.18
N GLU A 139 -20.04 11.78 -10.25
CA GLU A 139 -18.86 12.53 -9.89
C GLU A 139 -17.67 12.09 -10.76
N ASP A 140 -16.69 12.96 -10.89
CA ASP A 140 -15.46 12.77 -11.68
C ASP A 140 -14.82 11.40 -11.39
N PRO A 141 -14.13 10.76 -12.37
CA PRO A 141 -13.40 9.51 -12.19
C PRO A 141 -12.31 9.54 -11.11
N HIS A 142 -12.15 10.62 -10.38
CA HIS A 142 -11.22 10.70 -9.24
C HIS A 142 -11.78 9.96 -8.02
N PRO A 143 -11.07 8.93 -7.55
CA PRO A 143 -11.51 8.18 -6.37
C PRO A 143 -11.59 9.06 -5.12
N VAL A 144 -12.60 8.78 -4.31
CA VAL A 144 -12.69 9.34 -2.95
C VAL A 144 -11.63 8.67 -2.08
N GLU A 145 -10.73 9.46 -1.53
CA GLU A 145 -9.68 8.98 -0.65
C GLU A 145 -9.71 9.72 0.70
N PRO A 146 -9.44 9.00 1.81
CA PRO A 146 -9.38 9.63 3.12
C PRO A 146 -8.22 10.64 3.19
N SER A 147 -8.49 11.82 3.75
CA SER A 147 -7.45 12.79 4.08
C SER A 147 -6.88 12.46 5.46
N GLU A 148 -5.69 11.88 5.49
CA GLU A 148 -5.00 11.49 6.71
C GLU A 148 -3.63 12.18 6.79
N PRO A 149 -3.11 12.46 7.99
CA PRO A 149 -1.75 12.99 8.14
C PRO A 149 -0.71 11.94 7.69
N PRO A 150 0.47 12.41 7.20
CA PRO A 150 1.54 11.53 6.77
C PRO A 150 2.00 10.59 7.89
N SER A 151 1.86 9.28 7.68
CA SER A 151 2.22 8.29 8.69
C SER A 151 2.67 6.96 8.08
N ILE A 152 3.51 6.25 8.83
CA ILE A 152 4.00 4.91 8.50
C ILE A 152 3.85 4.02 9.73
N THR A 153 3.11 2.92 9.57
CA THR A 153 2.88 1.92 10.62
C THR A 153 3.19 0.54 10.07
N PRO A 154 4.11 -0.24 10.67
CA PRO A 154 4.28 -1.63 10.30
C PRO A 154 3.04 -2.43 10.70
N ILE A 155 2.52 -3.24 9.80
CA ILE A 155 1.49 -4.23 10.12
C ILE A 155 2.17 -5.44 10.74
N VAL A 156 1.55 -6.06 11.74
CA VAL A 156 2.05 -7.32 12.34
C VAL A 156 2.21 -8.35 11.23
N ASP A 157 3.38 -8.96 11.14
CA ASP A 157 3.77 -9.93 10.11
C ASP A 157 3.43 -9.52 8.67
N GLY A 158 3.40 -8.23 8.42
CA GLY A 158 2.99 -7.62 7.15
C GLY A 158 3.89 -6.47 6.70
N PRO A 159 3.45 -5.72 5.67
CA PRO A 159 4.17 -4.57 5.12
C PRO A 159 4.14 -3.33 6.03
N TYR A 160 4.76 -2.26 5.56
CA TYR A 160 4.45 -0.93 6.07
C TYR A 160 3.15 -0.42 5.47
N ARG A 161 2.20 -0.03 6.31
CA ARG A 161 1.05 0.77 5.91
C ARG A 161 1.47 2.25 5.89
N VAL A 162 1.34 2.88 4.73
CA VAL A 162 1.69 4.28 4.49
C VAL A 162 0.42 5.06 4.20
N ARG A 163 0.23 6.19 4.88
CA ARG A 163 -0.93 7.06 4.79
C ARG A 163 -0.52 8.51 4.51
N GLY A 164 -1.48 9.34 4.09
CA GLY A 164 -1.29 10.78 3.95
C GLY A 164 -0.54 11.18 2.69
N ALA A 165 -0.74 10.44 1.60
CA ALA A 165 -0.23 10.76 0.27
C ALA A 165 1.28 11.05 0.23
N ILE A 166 2.08 10.27 0.98
CA ILE A 166 3.53 10.38 0.98
C ILE A 166 4.07 9.98 -0.40
N GLU A 167 4.88 10.84 -0.99
CA GLU A 167 5.56 10.56 -2.26
C GLU A 167 6.57 9.43 -2.09
N VAL A 168 6.55 8.44 -2.98
CA VAL A 168 7.56 7.37 -3.06
C VAL A 168 8.41 7.58 -4.30
N VAL A 169 9.72 7.61 -4.13
CA VAL A 169 10.70 7.85 -5.19
C VAL A 169 11.63 6.67 -5.30
N GLY A 170 11.74 6.11 -6.49
CA GLY A 170 12.62 4.99 -6.81
C GLY A 170 14.11 5.33 -6.66
N ALA A 171 14.94 4.29 -6.61
CA ALA A 171 16.39 4.45 -6.55
C ALA A 171 16.98 5.13 -7.80
N ASP A 172 16.26 5.10 -8.90
CA ASP A 172 16.56 5.80 -10.15
C ASP A 172 16.14 7.28 -10.15
N GLY A 173 15.50 7.75 -9.07
CA GLY A 173 14.99 9.11 -8.91
C GLY A 173 13.60 9.34 -9.51
N ARG A 174 12.96 8.35 -10.15
CA ARG A 174 11.61 8.47 -10.68
C ARG A 174 10.58 8.30 -9.56
N ALA A 175 9.60 9.19 -9.49
CA ALA A 175 8.51 9.07 -8.56
C ALA A 175 7.48 8.04 -9.06
N TYR A 176 6.92 7.27 -8.14
CA TYR A 176 5.68 6.53 -8.35
C TYR A 176 4.49 7.47 -8.26
N GLU A 177 3.39 7.13 -8.93
CA GLU A 177 2.17 7.92 -8.80
C GLU A 177 1.73 7.98 -7.33
N ARG A 178 1.38 9.19 -6.88
CA ARG A 178 1.05 9.45 -5.47
C ARG A 178 -0.26 8.81 -5.09
N ARG A 179 -0.26 8.11 -3.95
CA ARG A 179 -1.43 7.41 -3.38
C ARG A 179 -1.68 7.87 -1.95
N ALA A 180 -2.94 8.07 -1.58
CA ALA A 180 -3.32 8.39 -0.20
C ALA A 180 -3.03 7.22 0.74
N ARG A 181 -3.22 5.99 0.24
CA ARG A 181 -2.98 4.72 0.93
C ARG A 181 -2.07 3.84 0.10
N GLN A 182 -1.04 3.28 0.71
CA GLN A 182 -0.14 2.34 0.04
C GLN A 182 0.52 1.41 1.05
N THR A 183 0.96 0.25 0.58
CA THR A 183 1.71 -0.71 1.39
C THR A 183 3.06 -0.99 0.77
N LEU A 184 4.13 -0.79 1.55
CA LEU A 184 5.50 -1.03 1.10
C LEU A 184 6.06 -2.33 1.68
N CYS A 185 6.77 -3.07 0.85
CA CYS A 185 7.40 -4.33 1.23
C CYS A 185 8.37 -4.13 2.40
N ARG A 186 8.23 -4.96 3.45
CA ARG A 186 9.09 -4.97 4.63
C ARG A 186 9.89 -6.27 4.78
N CYS A 187 9.44 -7.36 4.18
CA CYS A 187 10.09 -8.68 4.26
C CYS A 187 11.24 -8.85 3.27
N GLY A 188 11.27 -8.04 2.20
CA GLY A 188 12.26 -8.12 1.13
C GLY A 188 11.92 -9.12 0.01
N GLN A 189 10.82 -9.86 0.13
CA GLN A 189 10.47 -10.97 -0.79
C GLN A 189 9.49 -10.58 -1.90
N SER A 190 8.86 -9.41 -1.83
CA SER A 190 7.89 -8.97 -2.85
C SER A 190 8.49 -9.06 -4.27
N GLY A 191 7.75 -9.62 -5.19
CA GLY A 191 8.02 -9.58 -6.64
C GLY A 191 7.60 -8.25 -7.29
N ASN A 192 6.94 -7.36 -6.54
CA ASN A 192 6.46 -6.06 -6.99
C ASN A 192 7.06 -4.89 -6.18
N LYS A 193 8.36 -4.99 -5.84
CA LYS A 193 9.03 -3.94 -5.06
C LYS A 193 8.95 -2.57 -5.75
N PRO A 194 8.67 -1.49 -5.00
CA PRO A 194 8.66 -1.36 -3.54
C PRO A 194 7.35 -1.76 -2.87
N PHE A 195 6.27 -2.00 -3.61
CA PHE A 195 4.98 -2.33 -3.04
C PHE A 195 4.94 -3.76 -2.49
N CYS A 196 4.01 -4.02 -1.58
CA CYS A 196 3.76 -5.36 -1.08
C CYS A 196 2.81 -6.11 -2.03
N ASP A 197 3.12 -7.37 -2.31
CA ASP A 197 2.31 -8.28 -3.13
C ASP A 197 1.79 -9.50 -2.36
N GLY A 198 1.90 -9.49 -1.03
CA GLY A 198 1.48 -10.62 -0.20
C GLY A 198 2.55 -11.68 0.04
N SER A 199 3.72 -11.61 -0.61
CA SER A 199 4.80 -12.60 -0.44
C SER A 199 5.24 -12.80 1.01
N HIS A 200 4.95 -11.85 1.92
CA HIS A 200 5.26 -11.97 3.34
C HIS A 200 4.51 -13.11 4.04
N TRP A 201 3.42 -13.62 3.47
CA TRP A 201 2.69 -14.78 3.99
C TRP A 201 3.48 -16.10 3.87
N TYR A 202 4.50 -16.11 3.00
CA TYR A 202 5.32 -17.29 2.70
C TYR A 202 6.81 -17.09 3.06
N ALA A 203 7.16 -15.98 3.77
CA ALA A 203 8.53 -15.57 4.06
C ALA A 203 9.02 -16.02 5.43
#